data_8720c81cf1468fc447be6b331740d0bf
#
_entry.id   8720c81cf1468fc447be6b331740d0bf
#
_cell.length_a   1.000
_cell.length_b   1.000
_cell.length_c   1.000
_cell.angle_alpha   90.00
_cell.angle_beta   90.00
_cell.angle_gamma   90.00
#
_symmetry.space_group_name_H-M   'P 1'
#
loop_
_entity.id
_entity.type
_entity.pdbx_description
1 polymer ?
#
loop_
_entity_poly.entity_id
_entity_poly.type
_entity_poly.pdbx_seq_one_letter_code
_entity_poly.pdbx_strand_id
1 'polypeptide(L)'
;MKTVFRIFIGLFILVIAAGAAGVAILMTTSPEEIRDFVAGQVKEATGRELAIKGKLDLGISLVPSLVMNDVTFANAKWASSPNMLSLKRLEAGLELMPLLQGDIRLTQIVLIEPNINLETNAKGQGSWVFEDATKPEAKKDESSGSATLPILNRLLIEKGKFTFKDGQKSETLSLALDKVKSDA
;
A
#
# COMPACT_ATOMS: atom_id res chain seq x y z
N MET A 1 -9.29 9.12 -11.69
CA MET A 1 -9.63 8.25 -10.55
C MET A 1 -9.09 6.82 -10.70
N LYS A 2 -9.34 6.11 -11.83
CA LYS A 2 -8.86 4.72 -12.03
C LYS A 2 -7.33 4.57 -11.94
N THR A 3 -6.57 5.55 -12.39
CA THR A 3 -5.09 5.52 -12.40
C THR A 3 -4.51 5.67 -10.98
N VAL A 4 -5.04 6.58 -10.18
CA VAL A 4 -4.59 6.81 -8.79
C VAL A 4 -4.89 5.58 -7.94
N PHE A 5 -6.08 5.01 -8.09
CA PHE A 5 -6.46 3.77 -7.40
C PHE A 5 -5.55 2.59 -7.79
N ARG A 6 -5.18 2.47 -9.10
CA ARG A 6 -4.23 1.47 -9.58
C ARG A 6 -2.84 1.64 -9.00
N ILE A 7 -2.38 2.88 -8.81
CA ILE A 7 -1.06 3.19 -8.23
C ILE A 7 -1.04 2.80 -6.75
N PHE A 8 -2.11 3.11 -5.99
CA PHE A 8 -2.21 2.70 -4.58
C PHE A 8 -2.28 1.18 -4.42
N ILE A 9 -3.05 0.50 -5.26
CA ILE A 9 -3.09 -0.97 -5.28
C ILE A 9 -1.72 -1.52 -5.69
N GLY A 10 -1.08 -0.95 -6.71
CA GLY A 10 0.26 -1.36 -7.15
C GLY A 10 1.31 -1.21 -6.06
N LEU A 11 1.32 -0.08 -5.35
CA LEU A 11 2.20 0.15 -4.21
C LEU A 11 1.93 -0.84 -3.08
N PHE A 12 0.66 -1.09 -2.79
CA PHE A 12 0.24 -2.02 -1.76
C PHE A 12 0.61 -3.48 -2.10
N ILE A 13 0.42 -3.88 -3.37
CA ILE A 13 0.84 -5.20 -3.88
C ILE A 13 2.36 -5.33 -3.82
N LEU A 14 3.10 -4.27 -4.13
CA LEU A 14 4.57 -4.29 -4.10
C LEU A 14 5.09 -4.47 -2.67
N VAL A 15 4.45 -3.84 -1.68
CA VAL A 15 4.74 -4.05 -0.25
C VAL A 15 4.52 -5.50 0.16
N ILE A 16 3.50 -6.14 -0.39
CA ILE A 16 3.16 -7.53 -0.07
C ILE A 16 3.99 -8.51 -0.91
N ALA A 17 4.28 -8.21 -2.19
CA ALA A 17 5.10 -9.06 -3.05
C ALA A 17 6.53 -9.23 -2.53
N ALA A 18 7.07 -8.22 -1.84
CA ALA A 18 8.33 -8.32 -1.13
C ALA A 18 8.30 -9.34 0.03
N GLY A 19 7.10 -9.66 0.55
CA GLY A 19 6.90 -10.66 1.61
C GLY A 19 6.88 -12.13 1.16
N ALA A 20 6.77 -12.40 -0.15
CA ALA A 20 6.52 -13.78 -0.66
C ALA A 20 7.71 -14.74 -0.48
N ALA A 21 8.94 -14.24 -0.42
CA ALA A 21 10.11 -15.10 -0.23
C ALA A 21 10.24 -15.67 1.19
N GLY A 22 9.32 -15.35 2.10
CA GLY A 22 9.57 -15.50 3.52
C GLY A 22 8.54 -16.23 4.38
N VAL A 23 7.55 -16.95 3.84
CA VAL A 23 6.55 -17.61 4.73
C VAL A 23 7.18 -18.59 5.73
N ALA A 24 8.21 -19.33 5.33
CA ALA A 24 8.97 -20.17 6.25
C ALA A 24 9.80 -19.33 7.25
N ILE A 25 10.24 -18.15 6.84
CA ILE A 25 10.98 -17.20 7.66
C ILE A 25 10.03 -16.46 8.61
N LEU A 26 8.79 -16.16 8.19
CA LEU A 26 7.80 -15.45 9.01
C LEU A 26 7.45 -16.17 10.33
N MET A 27 7.57 -17.49 10.39
CA MET A 27 7.31 -18.25 11.63
C MET A 27 8.45 -18.14 12.68
N THR A 28 9.63 -17.69 12.27
CA THR A 28 10.81 -17.55 13.14
C THR A 28 11.31 -16.11 13.26
N THR A 29 10.73 -15.20 12.49
CA THR A 29 11.16 -13.80 12.39
C THR A 29 10.40 -12.92 13.38
N SER A 30 11.11 -12.02 14.05
CA SER A 30 10.50 -11.08 14.97
C SER A 30 9.61 -10.05 14.24
N PRO A 31 8.56 -9.49 14.87
CA PRO A 31 7.75 -8.43 14.29
C PRO A 31 8.58 -7.21 13.83
N GLU A 32 9.68 -6.93 14.52
CA GLU A 32 10.60 -5.84 14.20
C GLU A 32 11.31 -6.08 12.86
N GLU A 33 11.83 -7.30 12.65
CA GLU A 33 12.50 -7.67 11.40
C GLU A 33 11.53 -7.63 10.21
N ILE A 34 10.29 -8.06 10.40
CA ILE A 34 9.25 -7.95 9.36
C ILE A 34 8.97 -6.47 9.04
N ARG A 35 8.88 -5.63 10.06
CA ARG A 35 8.67 -4.17 9.91
C ARG A 35 9.79 -3.54 9.10
N ASP A 36 11.03 -3.80 9.48
CA ASP A 36 12.23 -3.25 8.83
C ASP A 36 12.36 -3.74 7.39
N PHE A 37 12.08 -5.01 7.16
CA PHE A 37 12.06 -5.59 5.82
C PHE A 37 11.01 -4.91 4.93
N VAL A 38 9.77 -4.79 5.39
CA VAL A 38 8.69 -4.14 4.64
C VAL A 38 9.02 -2.67 4.35
N ALA A 39 9.51 -1.94 5.37
CA ALA A 39 9.90 -0.55 5.21
C ALA A 39 11.06 -0.37 4.22
N GLY A 40 12.05 -1.27 4.27
CA GLY A 40 13.18 -1.29 3.35
C GLY A 40 12.75 -1.52 1.90
N GLN A 41 11.90 -2.51 1.65
CA GLN A 41 11.39 -2.82 0.32
C GLN A 41 10.57 -1.65 -0.27
N VAL A 42 9.73 -1.02 0.55
CA VAL A 42 8.97 0.15 0.11
C VAL A 42 9.90 1.31 -0.24
N LYS A 43 10.93 1.55 0.57
CA LYS A 43 11.91 2.60 0.33
C LYS A 43 12.71 2.34 -0.95
N GLU A 44 13.13 1.11 -1.18
CA GLU A 44 13.85 0.72 -2.41
C GLU A 44 12.98 0.90 -3.65
N ALA A 45 11.71 0.49 -3.57
CA ALA A 45 10.80 0.54 -4.69
C ALA A 45 10.24 1.93 -5.00
N THR A 46 10.21 2.84 -4.03
CA THR A 46 9.53 4.15 -4.16
C THR A 46 10.42 5.36 -3.87
N GLY A 47 11.61 5.13 -3.31
CA GLY A 47 12.48 6.19 -2.79
C GLY A 47 11.91 6.88 -1.53
N ARG A 48 10.82 6.37 -0.93
CA ARG A 48 10.10 7.00 0.18
C ARG A 48 10.01 6.12 1.39
N GLU A 49 9.91 6.76 2.55
CA GLU A 49 9.85 6.07 3.82
C GLU A 49 8.44 5.59 4.14
N LEU A 50 8.35 4.32 4.49
CA LEU A 50 7.21 3.72 5.17
C LEU A 50 7.58 3.55 6.65
N ALA A 51 6.76 4.06 7.56
CA ALA A 51 6.94 3.84 8.98
C ALA A 51 5.70 3.14 9.57
N ILE A 52 5.93 2.07 10.31
CA ILE A 52 4.92 1.32 11.06
C ILE A 52 5.26 1.52 12.54
N LYS A 53 4.59 2.47 13.19
CA LYS A 53 4.92 2.89 14.57
C LYS A 53 4.22 2.04 15.62
N GLY A 54 3.08 1.47 15.26
CA GLY A 54 2.29 0.65 16.14
C GLY A 54 2.69 -0.84 16.09
N LYS A 55 1.83 -1.68 16.68
CA LYS A 55 2.00 -3.12 16.65
C LYS A 55 1.87 -3.65 15.21
N LEU A 56 2.69 -4.64 14.91
CA LEU A 56 2.58 -5.50 13.75
C LEU A 56 2.22 -6.89 14.24
N ASP A 57 1.07 -7.40 13.79
CA ASP A 57 0.57 -8.70 14.19
C ASP A 57 0.35 -9.56 12.95
N LEU A 58 0.84 -10.78 12.98
CA LEU A 58 0.60 -11.78 11.95
C LEU A 58 -0.41 -12.80 12.47
N GLY A 59 -1.62 -12.75 11.94
CA GLY A 59 -2.66 -13.73 12.23
C GLY A 59 -2.45 -14.98 11.40
N ILE A 60 -2.08 -16.09 12.06
CA ILE A 60 -1.93 -17.39 11.42
C ILE A 60 -3.25 -18.15 11.58
N SER A 61 -4.04 -18.21 10.53
CA SER A 61 -5.33 -18.90 10.47
C SER A 61 -5.55 -19.46 9.07
N LEU A 62 -6.75 -20.01 8.79
CA LEU A 62 -7.14 -20.43 7.42
C LEU A 62 -7.15 -19.24 6.43
N VAL A 63 -7.31 -18.03 6.94
CA VAL A 63 -7.11 -16.79 6.19
C VAL A 63 -6.03 -15.99 6.93
N PRO A 64 -4.75 -16.21 6.59
CA PRO A 64 -3.66 -15.43 7.18
C PRO A 64 -3.89 -13.94 6.99
N SER A 65 -3.59 -13.16 8.00
CA SER A 65 -3.73 -11.71 7.93
C SER A 65 -2.54 -11.00 8.55
N LEU A 66 -2.12 -9.93 7.88
CA LEU A 66 -1.13 -9.00 8.39
C LEU A 66 -1.82 -7.75 8.87
N VAL A 67 -1.66 -7.43 10.14
CA VAL A 67 -2.22 -6.23 10.76
C VAL A 67 -1.09 -5.30 11.14
N MET A 68 -1.14 -4.07 10.63
CA MET A 68 -0.19 -3.02 10.93
C MET A 68 -0.93 -1.82 11.52
N ASN A 69 -0.44 -1.30 12.63
CA ASN A 69 -1.03 -0.14 13.27
C ASN A 69 -0.12 1.08 13.13
N ASP A 70 -0.73 2.28 13.11
CA ASP A 70 -0.08 3.57 13.03
C ASP A 70 0.94 3.64 11.88
N VAL A 71 0.42 3.40 10.66
CA VAL A 71 1.22 3.37 9.44
C VAL A 71 1.26 4.75 8.81
N THR A 72 2.45 5.18 8.40
CA THR A 72 2.65 6.42 7.63
C THR A 72 3.52 6.14 6.43
N PHE A 73 3.18 6.74 5.29
CA PHE A 73 3.97 6.70 4.07
C PHE A 73 4.31 8.13 3.64
N ALA A 74 5.59 8.40 3.49
CA ALA A 74 6.09 9.75 3.22
C ALA A 74 5.62 10.28 1.88
N ASN A 75 5.37 11.58 1.81
CA ASN A 75 5.02 12.28 0.57
C ASN A 75 6.29 12.68 -0.20
N ALA A 76 6.10 13.28 -1.37
CA ALA A 76 7.19 13.93 -2.10
C ALA A 76 7.80 15.04 -1.24
N LYS A 77 9.12 15.23 -1.32
CA LYS A 77 9.84 16.26 -0.53
C LYS A 77 9.31 17.69 -0.76
N TRP A 78 8.72 17.95 -1.93
CA TRP A 78 8.15 19.24 -2.29
C TRP A 78 6.66 19.39 -1.90
N ALA A 79 6.01 18.30 -1.47
CA ALA A 79 4.60 18.35 -1.11
C ALA A 79 4.39 19.09 0.23
N SER A 80 3.25 19.76 0.35
CA SER A 80 2.92 20.54 1.55
C SER A 80 2.59 19.67 2.76
N SER A 81 2.10 18.44 2.53
CA SER A 81 1.86 17.45 3.58
C SER A 81 3.03 16.47 3.66
N PRO A 82 3.62 16.23 4.84
CA PRO A 82 4.77 15.33 4.99
C PRO A 82 4.42 13.87 4.69
N ASN A 83 3.18 13.47 4.90
CA ASN A 83 2.72 12.11 4.63
C ASN A 83 1.71 12.11 3.48
N MET A 84 1.97 11.27 2.47
CA MET A 84 1.02 10.97 1.41
C MET A 84 -0.14 10.12 1.94
N LEU A 85 0.19 9.16 2.83
CA LEU A 85 -0.78 8.32 3.51
C LEU A 85 -0.44 8.25 4.99
N SER A 86 -1.45 8.35 5.83
CA SER A 86 -1.39 7.92 7.22
C SER A 86 -2.66 7.17 7.57
N LEU A 87 -2.57 6.13 8.38
CA LEU A 87 -3.72 5.35 8.80
C LEU A 87 -3.47 4.73 10.16
N LYS A 88 -4.56 4.55 10.91
CA LYS A 88 -4.49 3.98 12.24
C LYS A 88 -4.32 2.47 12.21
N ARG A 89 -4.95 1.80 11.25
CA ARG A 89 -4.84 0.35 11.09
C ARG A 89 -4.99 -0.04 9.63
N LEU A 90 -4.07 -0.87 9.17
CA LEU A 90 -4.13 -1.61 7.93
C LEU A 90 -4.23 -3.10 8.26
N GLU A 91 -5.20 -3.77 7.66
CA GLU A 91 -5.30 -5.22 7.71
C GLU A 91 -5.36 -5.77 6.29
N ALA A 92 -4.47 -6.69 5.99
CA ALA A 92 -4.41 -7.40 4.71
C ALA A 92 -4.62 -8.89 4.97
N GLY A 93 -5.70 -9.45 4.45
CA GLY A 93 -5.93 -10.89 4.43
C GLY A 93 -5.32 -11.52 3.19
N LEU A 94 -4.78 -12.71 3.33
CA LEU A 94 -4.06 -13.45 2.28
C LEU A 94 -4.71 -14.80 2.03
N GLU A 95 -4.55 -15.33 0.81
CA GLU A 95 -4.89 -16.73 0.52
C GLU A 95 -3.77 -17.65 0.99
N LEU A 96 -4.11 -18.64 1.82
CA LEU A 96 -3.11 -19.56 2.41
C LEU A 96 -2.42 -20.41 1.34
N MET A 97 -3.17 -21.03 0.43
CA MET A 97 -2.60 -21.96 -0.55
C MET A 97 -1.66 -21.29 -1.55
N PRO A 98 -2.01 -20.16 -2.19
CA PRO A 98 -1.08 -19.40 -3.00
C PRO A 98 0.14 -18.94 -2.20
N LEU A 99 -0.07 -18.49 -0.98
CA LEU A 99 1.01 -18.01 -0.10
C LEU A 99 2.06 -19.10 0.16
N LEU A 100 1.65 -20.36 0.37
CA LEU A 100 2.54 -21.52 0.53
C LEU A 100 3.33 -21.86 -0.76
N GLN A 101 2.86 -21.40 -1.92
CA GLN A 101 3.51 -21.57 -3.22
C GLN A 101 4.38 -20.37 -3.60
N GLY A 102 4.45 -19.35 -2.74
CA GLY A 102 5.17 -18.11 -2.99
C GLY A 102 4.35 -17.04 -3.75
N ASP A 103 3.08 -17.31 -4.05
CA ASP A 103 2.16 -16.36 -4.67
C ASP A 103 1.39 -15.58 -3.61
N ILE A 104 1.35 -14.24 -3.76
CA ILE A 104 0.58 -13.40 -2.86
C ILE A 104 -0.76 -13.03 -3.48
N ARG A 105 -1.82 -13.51 -2.87
CA ARG A 105 -3.19 -13.14 -3.23
C ARG A 105 -3.91 -12.55 -2.05
N LEU A 106 -4.41 -11.33 -2.26
CA LEU A 106 -5.15 -10.59 -1.25
C LEU A 106 -6.61 -11.02 -1.26
N THR A 107 -7.14 -11.39 -0.09
CA THR A 107 -8.56 -11.68 0.10
C THR A 107 -9.32 -10.49 0.62
N GLN A 108 -8.69 -9.70 1.48
CA GLN A 108 -9.32 -8.51 2.06
C GLN A 108 -8.32 -7.40 2.33
N ILE A 109 -8.82 -6.17 2.28
CA ILE A 109 -8.13 -4.96 2.73
C ILE A 109 -9.07 -4.19 3.66
N VAL A 110 -8.58 -3.89 4.85
CA VAL A 110 -9.27 -3.03 5.82
C VAL A 110 -8.39 -1.83 6.13
N LEU A 111 -8.91 -0.63 5.92
CA LEU A 111 -8.25 0.63 6.22
C LEU A 111 -9.09 1.40 7.25
N ILE A 112 -8.50 1.64 8.42
CA ILE A 112 -9.14 2.41 9.49
C ILE A 112 -8.46 3.76 9.61
N GLU A 113 -9.27 4.82 9.52
CA GLU A 113 -8.86 6.22 9.60
C GLU A 113 -7.74 6.57 8.58
N PRO A 114 -7.86 6.13 7.29
CA PRO A 114 -6.88 6.54 6.31
C PRO A 114 -7.02 8.04 6.01
N ASN A 115 -5.89 8.76 6.10
CA ASN A 115 -5.78 10.12 5.64
C ASN A 115 -4.81 10.15 4.45
N ILE A 116 -5.35 10.42 3.26
CA ILE A 116 -4.64 10.41 1.99
C ILE A 116 -4.48 11.84 1.51
N ASN A 117 -3.24 12.27 1.28
CA ASN A 117 -2.90 13.60 0.80
C ASN A 117 -2.15 13.51 -0.52
N LEU A 118 -2.81 13.85 -1.60
CA LEU A 118 -2.24 13.94 -2.93
C LEU A 118 -2.10 15.39 -3.35
N GLU A 119 -0.99 15.71 -4.00
CA GLU A 119 -0.69 17.07 -4.43
C GLU A 119 -0.04 17.05 -5.81
N THR A 120 -0.37 18.01 -6.67
CA THR A 120 0.42 18.33 -7.86
C THR A 120 1.24 19.58 -7.60
N ASN A 121 2.46 19.64 -8.16
CA ASN A 121 3.26 20.85 -8.13
C ASN A 121 2.83 21.84 -9.25
N ALA A 122 3.45 23.01 -9.29
CA ALA A 122 3.18 24.04 -10.30
C ALA A 122 3.43 23.57 -11.76
N LYS A 123 4.20 22.48 -11.95
CA LYS A 123 4.45 21.87 -13.25
C LYS A 123 3.44 20.75 -13.58
N GLY A 124 2.47 20.46 -12.71
CA GLY A 124 1.50 19.39 -12.86
C GLY A 124 2.03 18.00 -12.51
N GLN A 125 3.23 17.87 -11.96
CA GLN A 125 3.77 16.59 -11.51
C GLN A 125 3.08 16.20 -10.21
N GLY A 126 2.56 14.96 -10.15
CA GLY A 126 1.87 14.44 -8.98
C GLY A 126 2.82 13.92 -7.91
N SER A 127 2.46 14.13 -6.65
CA SER A 127 3.21 13.61 -5.51
C SER A 127 3.29 12.08 -5.47
N TRP A 128 2.45 11.40 -6.22
CA TRP A 128 2.41 9.93 -6.39
C TRP A 128 3.32 9.41 -7.52
N VAL A 129 4.12 10.28 -8.14
CA VAL A 129 5.14 9.89 -9.12
C VAL A 129 6.42 9.60 -8.35
N PHE A 130 6.93 8.38 -8.49
CA PHE A 130 8.16 7.91 -7.84
C PHE A 130 9.29 7.95 -8.87
N GLU A 131 10.23 8.88 -8.71
CA GLU A 131 11.33 9.10 -9.67
C GLU A 131 12.50 8.12 -9.47
N ASP A 132 12.66 7.63 -8.22
CA ASP A 132 13.77 6.74 -7.83
C ASP A 132 13.41 5.25 -7.87
N ALA A 133 12.24 4.90 -8.38
CA ALA A 133 11.93 3.50 -8.60
C ALA A 133 12.95 2.94 -9.60
N THR A 134 13.97 2.24 -9.11
CA THR A 134 14.72 1.31 -9.95
C THR A 134 13.67 0.45 -10.64
N LYS A 135 13.52 0.65 -11.97
CA LYS A 135 12.64 -0.22 -12.76
C LYS A 135 13.04 -1.64 -12.37
N PRO A 136 12.15 -2.45 -11.79
CA PRO A 136 12.35 -3.86 -11.84
C PRO A 136 12.53 -4.12 -13.34
N GLU A 137 13.67 -4.64 -13.76
CA GLU A 137 13.76 -5.20 -15.10
C GLU A 137 12.66 -6.25 -15.15
N ALA A 138 11.52 -5.82 -15.65
CA ALA A 138 10.48 -6.75 -16.05
C ALA A 138 11.22 -7.62 -17.08
N LYS A 139 11.62 -8.82 -16.65
CA LYS A 139 11.88 -9.89 -17.58
C LYS A 139 10.70 -9.83 -18.53
N LYS A 140 10.99 -9.50 -19.78
CA LYS A 140 10.03 -9.61 -20.88
C LYS A 140 9.73 -11.09 -21.06
N ASP A 141 8.95 -11.65 -20.16
CA ASP A 141 8.13 -12.79 -20.53
C ASP A 141 7.00 -12.18 -21.34
N GLU A 142 7.10 -12.37 -22.66
CA GLU A 142 6.08 -12.05 -23.66
C GLU A 142 4.86 -12.99 -23.46
N SER A 143 4.25 -12.90 -22.32
CA SER A 143 2.86 -13.25 -22.14
C SER A 143 2.15 -11.96 -21.78
N SER A 144 1.40 -11.43 -22.72
CA SER A 144 0.48 -10.31 -22.59
C SER A 144 -0.59 -10.64 -21.53
N GLY A 145 -0.16 -10.74 -20.27
CA GLY A 145 -1.03 -10.78 -19.13
C GLY A 145 -1.46 -9.34 -18.85
N SER A 146 -2.68 -8.97 -19.18
CA SER A 146 -3.40 -7.90 -18.50
C SER A 146 -3.02 -7.97 -17.04
N ALA A 147 -2.50 -6.90 -16.44
CA ALA A 147 -2.30 -6.83 -15.00
C ALA A 147 -3.66 -7.14 -14.37
N THR A 148 -3.87 -8.42 -14.06
CA THR A 148 -5.09 -8.89 -13.43
C THR A 148 -5.11 -8.21 -12.07
N LEU A 149 -6.03 -7.29 -11.87
CA LEU A 149 -6.25 -6.72 -10.56
C LEU A 149 -6.48 -7.90 -9.60
N PRO A 150 -5.81 -7.92 -8.44
CA PRO A 150 -6.05 -8.97 -7.48
C PRO A 150 -7.56 -9.04 -7.20
N ILE A 151 -8.10 -10.23 -7.21
CA ILE A 151 -9.49 -10.46 -6.81
C ILE A 151 -9.54 -10.13 -5.33
N LEU A 152 -10.08 -8.95 -5.04
CA LEU A 152 -10.25 -8.50 -3.68
C LEU A 152 -11.67 -8.84 -3.25
N ASN A 153 -11.83 -9.85 -2.41
CA ASN A 153 -13.14 -10.30 -1.96
C ASN A 153 -13.79 -9.29 -1.01
N ARG A 154 -12.96 -8.50 -0.31
CA ARG A 154 -13.46 -7.50 0.63
C ARG A 154 -12.56 -6.26 0.70
N LEU A 155 -13.17 -5.11 0.51
CA LEU A 155 -12.58 -3.80 0.83
C LEU A 155 -13.43 -3.12 1.90
N LEU A 156 -12.78 -2.68 2.98
CA LEU A 156 -13.41 -1.86 4.01
C LEU A 156 -12.55 -0.63 4.27
N ILE A 157 -13.15 0.54 4.16
CA ILE A 157 -12.54 1.82 4.54
C ILE A 157 -13.47 2.47 5.56
N GLU A 158 -12.97 2.78 6.73
CA GLU A 158 -13.72 3.47 7.79
C GLU A 158 -13.04 4.78 8.17
N LYS A 159 -13.83 5.85 8.30
CA LYS A 159 -13.41 7.19 8.71
C LYS A 159 -12.25 7.74 7.87
N GLY A 160 -12.34 7.55 6.55
CA GLY A 160 -11.33 7.98 5.61
C GLY A 160 -11.39 9.49 5.34
N LYS A 161 -10.23 10.10 5.13
CA LYS A 161 -10.10 11.45 4.62
C LYS A 161 -9.20 11.44 3.39
N PHE A 162 -9.68 12.07 2.33
CA PHE A 162 -8.93 12.27 1.10
C PHE A 162 -8.78 13.76 0.85
N THR A 163 -7.57 14.21 0.58
CA THR A 163 -7.27 15.59 0.21
C THR A 163 -6.48 15.58 -1.08
N PHE A 164 -6.94 16.33 -2.05
CA PHE A 164 -6.21 16.59 -3.30
C PHE A 164 -5.95 18.08 -3.42
N LYS A 165 -4.70 18.46 -3.59
CA LYS A 165 -4.28 19.84 -3.81
C LYS A 165 -3.71 20.00 -5.21
N ASP A 166 -4.33 20.85 -6.00
CA ASP A 166 -3.87 21.21 -7.34
C ASP A 166 -2.90 22.40 -7.24
N GLY A 167 -1.60 22.13 -7.43
CA GLY A 167 -0.57 23.15 -7.37
C GLY A 167 -0.55 24.08 -8.57
N GLN A 168 -1.23 23.76 -9.67
CA GLN A 168 -1.37 24.64 -10.84
C GLN A 168 -2.47 25.66 -10.65
N LYS A 169 -3.58 25.25 -10.03
CA LYS A 169 -4.77 26.09 -9.82
C LYS A 169 -4.85 26.68 -8.40
N SER A 170 -4.01 26.20 -7.49
CA SER A 170 -4.08 26.53 -6.06
C SER A 170 -5.43 26.15 -5.43
N GLU A 171 -6.06 25.10 -5.95
CA GLU A 171 -7.34 24.57 -5.46
C GLU A 171 -7.10 23.36 -4.56
N THR A 172 -7.95 23.21 -3.56
CA THR A 172 -7.91 22.04 -2.66
C THR A 172 -9.29 21.41 -2.60
N LEU A 173 -9.34 20.12 -2.91
CA LEU A 173 -10.53 19.28 -2.76
C LEU A 173 -10.32 18.37 -1.54
N SER A 174 -11.29 18.35 -0.63
CA SER A 174 -11.29 17.44 0.51
C SER A 174 -12.58 16.65 0.53
N LEU A 175 -12.45 15.32 0.76
CA LEU A 175 -13.56 14.38 0.87
C LEU A 175 -13.39 13.58 2.15
N ALA A 176 -14.43 13.55 2.96
CA ALA A 176 -14.53 12.65 4.11
C ALA A 176 -15.40 11.44 3.75
N LEU A 177 -14.95 10.26 4.13
CA LEU A 177 -15.62 8.99 3.91
C LEU A 177 -15.92 8.37 5.27
N ASP A 178 -17.15 8.19 5.59
CA ASP A 178 -17.55 7.57 6.87
C ASP A 178 -17.29 6.06 6.81
N LYS A 179 -17.84 5.42 5.79
CA LYS A 179 -17.65 3.99 5.55
C LYS A 179 -17.85 3.64 4.09
N VAL A 180 -16.88 2.93 3.53
CA VAL A 180 -16.99 2.29 2.21
C VAL A 180 -16.75 0.81 2.40
N LYS A 181 -17.69 -0.01 1.94
CA LYS A 181 -17.61 -1.46 1.97
C LYS A 181 -17.93 -2.00 0.58
N SER A 182 -17.07 -2.88 0.09
CA SER A 182 -17.33 -3.67 -1.10
C SER A 182 -17.05 -5.13 -0.74
N ASP A 183 -18.02 -5.99 -0.96
CA ASP A 183 -17.89 -7.45 -0.89
C ASP A 183 -18.11 -7.97 -2.32
N ALA A 184 -17.21 -8.82 -2.83
CA ALA A 184 -17.31 -9.48 -4.13
C ALA A 184 -17.83 -10.91 -3.96
#